data_caba520e5c3e0c5f274220ff68b56080
#
_entry.id   caba520e5c3e0c5f274220ff68b56080
#
_cell.length_a   1.000
_cell.length_b   1.000
_cell.length_c   1.000
_cell.angle_alpha   90.00
_cell.angle_beta   90.00
_cell.angle_gamma   90.00
#
_symmetry.space_group_name_H-M   'P 1'
#
loop_
_entity.id
_entity.type
_entity.pdbx_description
1 polymer ?
#
loop_
_entity_poly.entity_id
_entity_poly.type
_entity_poly.pdbx_seq_one_letter_code
_entity_poly.pdbx_strand_id
1 'polypeptide(L)'
;MPLRVLIVPDKFKGTLTAAAAAQAIADGWKRLRPDDTLTLLPISDGGDGFGSVLAERLGAERKTVETVDAAHRPIQAHWWYEPQSRRALIESAAIVGLAQLPPGRFHPFELDTTGLGAALKAAQHAGACEVLMGIGGSATNDAGFGMARALGWRFFNEAGHPIERWIHLDQLHRWAPPESPFPLPITVAVDVDNPLLGTRGCSRVYGPQKGLRPQDLPIADAALDRLAEFAANTHGTRFDQLPGAGAAGGLGFGLRLFLGATLESGFEIVARHTGLIAEIDAADLIVTGEGCIDSQTFMGKGTGQIALLCRQRSKPCWGLAGVLEAPSAAEQPTTLFQRLGAIVPTVAPAAEAKAEAAHWLRILAEKIAAEAL
;
A
#
# COMPACT_ATOMS: atom_id res chain seq x y z
N MET A 1 20.20 -4.80 32.20
CA MET A 1 20.34 -6.09 31.49
C MET A 1 20.15 -5.84 30.02
N PRO A 2 20.81 -6.59 29.12
CA PRO A 2 20.53 -6.51 27.69
C PRO A 2 19.06 -6.83 27.38
N LEU A 3 18.45 -6.06 26.48
CA LEU A 3 17.06 -6.24 26.03
C LEU A 3 17.04 -6.86 24.63
N ARG A 4 15.98 -7.60 24.37
CA ARG A 4 15.59 -7.97 23.00
C ARG A 4 14.60 -6.92 22.50
N VAL A 5 15.04 -6.08 21.58
CA VAL A 5 14.25 -4.96 21.06
C VAL A 5 13.82 -5.27 19.64
N LEU A 6 12.51 -5.26 19.39
CA LEU A 6 11.93 -5.38 18.06
C LEU A 6 11.65 -3.99 17.50
N ILE A 7 12.27 -3.66 16.37
CA ILE A 7 12.13 -2.37 15.67
C ILE A 7 11.21 -2.57 14.47
N VAL A 8 10.00 -1.99 14.53
CA VAL A 8 8.89 -2.25 13.60
C VAL A 8 8.30 -0.93 13.07
N PRO A 9 9.06 -0.08 12.38
CA PRO A 9 8.52 1.16 11.83
C PRO A 9 7.79 0.93 10.51
N ASP A 10 6.84 1.83 10.21
CA ASP A 10 6.35 2.08 8.86
C ASP A 10 7.26 3.12 8.18
N LYS A 11 6.99 3.41 6.90
CA LYS A 11 7.68 4.46 6.15
C LYS A 11 7.43 5.85 6.74
N PHE A 12 8.46 6.69 6.70
CA PHE A 12 8.32 8.12 6.96
C PHE A 12 8.01 8.82 5.62
N LYS A 13 6.73 8.95 5.34
CA LYS A 13 6.20 9.36 4.03
C LYS A 13 6.94 10.57 3.46
N GLY A 14 7.47 10.40 2.24
CA GLY A 14 8.21 11.45 1.52
C GLY A 14 9.67 11.65 1.99
N THR A 15 10.17 10.85 2.96
CA THR A 15 11.54 11.00 3.48
C THR A 15 12.29 9.67 3.61
N LEU A 16 11.73 8.66 4.30
CA LEU A 16 12.41 7.37 4.52
C LEU A 16 11.51 6.20 4.14
N THR A 17 12.12 5.17 3.56
CA THR A 17 11.48 3.85 3.50
C THR A 17 11.39 3.24 4.89
N ALA A 18 10.50 2.27 5.10
CA ALA A 18 10.38 1.58 6.39
C ALA A 18 11.70 0.89 6.80
N ALA A 19 12.42 0.30 5.83
CA ALA A 19 13.74 -0.30 6.08
C ALA A 19 14.79 0.74 6.49
N ALA A 20 14.85 1.88 5.82
CA ALA A 20 15.76 2.97 6.18
C ALA A 20 15.43 3.56 7.57
N ALA A 21 14.15 3.66 7.91
CA ALA A 21 13.72 4.08 9.24
C ALA A 21 14.12 3.06 10.32
N ALA A 22 13.92 1.76 10.07
CA ALA A 22 14.34 0.71 10.98
C ALA A 22 15.86 0.75 11.24
N GLN A 23 16.66 0.91 10.18
CA GLN A 23 18.11 1.02 10.30
C GLN A 23 18.54 2.26 11.08
N ALA A 24 17.94 3.43 10.81
CA ALA A 24 18.25 4.66 11.53
C ALA A 24 17.94 4.54 13.03
N ILE A 25 16.82 3.90 13.38
CA ILE A 25 16.45 3.63 14.78
C ILE A 25 17.49 2.68 15.42
N ALA A 26 17.85 1.59 14.72
CA ALA A 26 18.83 0.63 15.23
C ALA A 26 20.20 1.26 15.47
N ASP A 27 20.67 2.07 14.51
CA ASP A 27 21.97 2.76 14.63
C ASP A 27 21.99 3.74 15.81
N GLY A 28 20.90 4.45 16.06
CA GLY A 28 20.77 5.34 17.23
C GLY A 28 20.73 4.56 18.52
N TRP A 29 19.92 3.51 18.58
CA TRP A 29 19.78 2.65 19.78
C TRP A 29 21.11 2.04 20.20
N LYS A 30 21.85 1.45 19.27
CA LYS A 30 23.13 0.78 19.52
C LYS A 30 24.23 1.68 20.08
N ARG A 31 24.15 3.00 19.92
CA ARG A 31 25.12 3.95 20.49
C ARG A 31 25.13 3.96 21.99
N LEU A 32 23.97 3.84 22.61
CA LEU A 32 23.84 3.85 24.10
C LEU A 32 23.63 2.45 24.67
N ARG A 33 23.08 1.54 23.86
CA ARG A 33 22.77 0.17 24.28
C ARG A 33 23.38 -0.85 23.33
N PRO A 34 24.73 -0.95 23.27
CA PRO A 34 25.43 -1.84 22.32
C PRO A 34 25.14 -3.33 22.57
N ASP A 35 24.83 -3.72 23.79
CA ASP A 35 24.64 -5.11 24.21
C ASP A 35 23.21 -5.61 23.91
N ASP A 36 22.24 -4.73 23.62
CA ASP A 36 20.88 -5.14 23.30
C ASP A 36 20.82 -5.91 21.97
N THR A 37 19.99 -6.93 21.89
CA THR A 37 19.72 -7.65 20.65
C THR A 37 18.61 -6.94 19.88
N LEU A 38 18.88 -6.51 18.66
CA LEU A 38 17.91 -5.82 17.83
C LEU A 38 17.41 -6.73 16.70
N THR A 39 16.09 -6.83 16.57
CA THR A 39 15.41 -7.44 15.41
C THR A 39 14.73 -6.32 14.63
N LEU A 40 15.07 -6.17 13.34
CA LEU A 40 14.48 -5.18 12.45
C LEU A 40 13.40 -5.86 11.60
N LEU A 41 12.16 -5.38 11.73
CA LEU A 41 11.01 -5.91 11.00
C LEU A 41 10.16 -4.75 10.49
N PRO A 42 10.63 -4.00 9.47
CA PRO A 42 9.82 -2.92 8.90
C PRO A 42 8.48 -3.45 8.42
N ILE A 43 7.44 -2.61 8.47
CA ILE A 43 6.09 -2.95 8.04
C ILE A 43 5.65 -2.10 6.85
N SER A 44 4.56 -2.50 6.21
CA SER A 44 3.87 -1.74 5.18
C SER A 44 2.37 -2.00 5.25
N ASP A 45 1.60 -0.98 4.93
CA ASP A 45 0.14 -1.00 4.86
C ASP A 45 -0.41 -1.45 3.48
N GLY A 46 0.40 -2.10 2.64
CA GLY A 46 0.00 -2.46 1.26
C GLY A 46 0.26 -1.35 0.23
N GLY A 47 0.83 -0.21 0.67
CA GLY A 47 1.29 0.87 -0.19
C GLY A 47 2.72 0.66 -0.69
N ASP A 48 3.38 1.78 -1.03
CA ASP A 48 4.78 1.78 -1.47
C ASP A 48 5.68 1.08 -0.44
N GLY A 49 6.48 0.14 -0.92
CA GLY A 49 7.38 -0.65 -0.08
C GLY A 49 6.82 -2.02 0.38
N PHE A 50 5.55 -2.32 0.08
CA PHE A 50 4.92 -3.60 0.44
C PHE A 50 5.70 -4.82 -0.06
N GLY A 51 6.03 -4.83 -1.36
CA GLY A 51 6.77 -5.95 -1.97
C GLY A 51 8.20 -6.04 -1.47
N SER A 52 8.88 -4.90 -1.28
CA SER A 52 10.26 -4.90 -0.79
C SER A 52 10.38 -5.38 0.65
N VAL A 53 9.45 -4.99 1.53
CA VAL A 53 9.38 -5.46 2.93
C VAL A 53 9.16 -6.96 2.99
N LEU A 54 8.21 -7.49 2.23
CA LEU A 54 7.97 -8.93 2.17
C LEU A 54 9.13 -9.67 1.51
N ALA A 55 9.70 -9.12 0.43
CA ALA A 55 10.78 -9.76 -0.31
C ALA A 55 12.02 -9.98 0.56
N GLU A 56 12.41 -9.00 1.36
CA GLU A 56 13.54 -9.10 2.27
C GLU A 56 13.32 -10.23 3.30
N ARG A 57 12.15 -10.26 3.93
CA ARG A 57 11.83 -11.26 4.95
C ARG A 57 11.67 -12.68 4.40
N LEU A 58 11.12 -12.82 3.19
CA LEU A 58 10.84 -14.09 2.55
C LEU A 58 12.01 -14.60 1.68
N GLY A 59 13.08 -13.84 1.56
CA GLY A 59 14.21 -14.20 0.67
C GLY A 59 13.78 -14.24 -0.82
N ALA A 60 12.85 -13.38 -1.21
CA ALA A 60 12.34 -13.35 -2.57
C ALA A 60 13.32 -12.66 -3.52
N GLU A 61 13.48 -13.23 -4.71
CA GLU A 61 14.37 -12.73 -5.75
C GLU A 61 13.71 -11.61 -6.55
N ARG A 62 14.43 -10.52 -6.76
CA ARG A 62 13.95 -9.44 -7.63
C ARG A 62 13.98 -9.86 -9.10
N LYS A 63 12.85 -9.71 -9.78
CA LYS A 63 12.67 -9.96 -11.21
C LYS A 63 12.31 -8.65 -11.91
N THR A 64 12.52 -8.59 -13.21
CA THR A 64 12.16 -7.45 -14.06
C THR A 64 11.17 -7.88 -15.15
N VAL A 65 10.38 -6.92 -15.62
CA VAL A 65 9.47 -7.09 -16.75
C VAL A 65 9.39 -5.82 -17.56
N GLU A 66 9.46 -5.97 -18.89
CA GLU A 66 9.20 -4.88 -19.83
C GLU A 66 7.68 -4.64 -19.89
N THR A 67 7.27 -3.40 -19.66
CA THR A 67 5.85 -3.03 -19.65
C THR A 67 5.68 -1.54 -19.97
N VAL A 68 4.50 -1.00 -19.69
CA VAL A 68 4.21 0.42 -19.80
C VAL A 68 3.79 0.98 -18.44
N ASP A 69 4.08 2.25 -18.19
CA ASP A 69 3.52 2.95 -17.03
C ASP A 69 2.05 3.33 -17.24
N ALA A 70 1.45 4.03 -16.27
CA ALA A 70 0.06 4.45 -16.35
C ALA A 70 -0.24 5.36 -17.55
N ALA A 71 0.75 6.08 -18.10
CA ALA A 71 0.66 6.93 -19.28
C ALA A 71 1.14 6.23 -20.56
N HIS A 72 1.17 4.91 -20.58
CA HIS A 72 1.60 4.07 -21.71
C HIS A 72 3.04 4.31 -22.19
N ARG A 73 3.92 4.89 -21.35
CA ARG A 73 5.34 5.02 -21.66
C ARG A 73 6.05 3.69 -21.38
N PRO A 74 6.92 3.19 -22.27
CA PRO A 74 7.70 1.99 -22.01
C PRO A 74 8.57 2.13 -20.75
N ILE A 75 8.51 1.12 -19.87
CA ILE A 75 9.33 1.03 -18.66
C ILE A 75 9.80 -0.39 -18.42
N GLN A 76 10.91 -0.52 -17.71
CA GLN A 76 11.32 -1.76 -17.08
C GLN A 76 10.88 -1.69 -15.61
N ALA A 77 9.85 -2.47 -15.25
CA ALA A 77 9.35 -2.56 -13.89
C ALA A 77 9.94 -3.77 -13.16
N HIS A 78 9.84 -3.76 -11.83
CA HIS A 78 10.30 -4.88 -11.02
C HIS A 78 9.15 -5.48 -10.20
N TRP A 79 9.32 -6.74 -9.88
CA TRP A 79 8.49 -7.54 -8.97
C TRP A 79 9.40 -8.57 -8.30
N TRP A 80 8.91 -9.35 -7.33
CA TRP A 80 9.72 -10.35 -6.64
C TRP A 80 9.10 -11.72 -6.73
N TYR A 81 9.95 -12.74 -6.80
CA TYR A 81 9.57 -14.15 -6.80
C TYR A 81 10.18 -14.84 -5.60
N GLU A 82 9.34 -15.44 -4.77
CA GLU A 82 9.74 -16.29 -3.65
C GLU A 82 9.79 -17.74 -4.12
N PRO A 83 10.97 -18.37 -4.21
CA PRO A 83 11.09 -19.73 -4.77
C PRO A 83 10.46 -20.80 -3.90
N GLN A 84 10.48 -20.64 -2.57
CA GLN A 84 10.06 -21.66 -1.61
C GLN A 84 8.55 -21.97 -1.70
N SER A 85 7.71 -20.92 -1.68
CA SER A 85 6.27 -21.02 -1.83
C SER A 85 5.79 -20.81 -3.27
N ARG A 86 6.70 -20.47 -4.19
CA ARG A 86 6.39 -20.11 -5.58
C ARG A 86 5.42 -18.94 -5.66
N ARG A 87 5.67 -17.92 -4.87
CA ARG A 87 4.81 -16.72 -4.73
C ARG A 87 5.40 -15.55 -5.49
N ALA A 88 4.54 -14.81 -6.19
CA ALA A 88 4.89 -13.51 -6.77
C ALA A 88 4.45 -12.38 -5.84
N LEU A 89 5.34 -11.41 -5.61
CA LEU A 89 5.05 -10.17 -4.90
C LEU A 89 5.08 -9.03 -5.91
N ILE A 90 3.97 -8.30 -6.05
CA ILE A 90 3.83 -7.21 -7.03
C ILE A 90 3.40 -5.94 -6.30
N GLU A 91 4.11 -4.85 -6.54
CA GLU A 91 3.67 -3.51 -6.16
C GLU A 91 3.10 -2.80 -7.39
N SER A 92 1.81 -2.48 -7.38
CA SER A 92 1.21 -1.75 -8.52
C SER A 92 1.86 -0.39 -8.74
N ALA A 93 2.33 0.27 -7.68
CA ALA A 93 3.01 1.55 -7.74
C ALA A 93 4.36 1.49 -8.49
N ALA A 94 5.01 0.34 -8.55
CA ALA A 94 6.22 0.14 -9.35
C ALA A 94 5.95 0.19 -10.87
N ILE A 95 4.67 0.10 -11.27
CA ILE A 95 4.23 0.07 -12.67
C ILE A 95 3.34 1.28 -12.98
N VAL A 96 2.26 1.45 -12.23
CA VAL A 96 1.23 2.48 -12.48
C VAL A 96 1.16 3.53 -11.34
N GLY A 97 2.28 3.75 -10.66
CA GLY A 97 2.38 4.66 -9.53
C GLY A 97 2.37 6.14 -9.91
N LEU A 98 1.75 6.96 -9.05
CA LEU A 98 1.70 8.41 -9.23
C LEU A 98 3.11 9.04 -9.16
N ALA A 99 3.96 8.53 -8.29
CA ALA A 99 5.34 9.02 -8.13
C ALA A 99 6.24 8.80 -9.36
N GLN A 100 5.85 7.93 -10.30
CA GLN A 100 6.58 7.68 -11.54
C GLN A 100 6.27 8.70 -12.63
N LEU A 101 5.18 9.45 -12.48
CA LEU A 101 4.75 10.41 -13.47
C LEU A 101 5.27 11.81 -13.14
N PRO A 102 5.70 12.59 -14.16
CA PRO A 102 5.97 14.01 -13.99
C PRO A 102 4.72 14.73 -13.46
N PRO A 103 4.82 15.48 -12.37
CA PRO A 103 3.68 16.15 -11.76
C PRO A 103 2.89 17.00 -12.77
N GLY A 104 1.57 16.86 -12.79
CA GLY A 104 0.65 17.67 -13.58
C GLY A 104 0.74 17.50 -15.11
N ARG A 105 1.54 16.55 -15.62
CA ARG A 105 1.75 16.39 -17.07
C ARG A 105 0.61 15.62 -17.75
N PHE A 106 0.01 14.65 -17.06
CA PHE A 106 -1.02 13.78 -17.64
C PHE A 106 -2.34 13.97 -16.90
N HIS A 107 -3.42 14.01 -17.65
CA HIS A 107 -4.75 14.02 -17.07
C HIS A 107 -5.15 12.59 -16.67
N PRO A 108 -5.82 12.35 -15.51
CA PRO A 108 -6.23 11.00 -15.09
C PRO A 108 -7.07 10.23 -16.12
N PHE A 109 -7.77 10.92 -17.02
CA PHE A 109 -8.51 10.30 -18.12
C PHE A 109 -7.62 9.63 -19.18
N GLU A 110 -6.33 9.94 -19.18
CA GLU A 110 -5.33 9.35 -20.10
C GLU A 110 -4.56 8.20 -19.46
N LEU A 111 -4.78 7.97 -18.15
CA LEU A 111 -4.07 6.99 -17.36
C LEU A 111 -4.90 5.74 -17.14
N ASP A 112 -4.28 4.58 -17.24
CA ASP A 112 -4.90 3.30 -16.93
C ASP A 112 -3.92 2.26 -16.38
N THR A 113 -4.45 1.09 -16.06
CA THR A 113 -3.72 -0.02 -15.41
C THR A 113 -3.15 -1.05 -16.40
N THR A 114 -3.04 -0.76 -17.69
CA THR A 114 -2.60 -1.71 -18.73
C THR A 114 -1.28 -2.41 -18.38
N GLY A 115 -0.31 -1.68 -17.84
CA GLY A 115 1.01 -2.23 -17.54
C GLY A 115 1.01 -3.37 -16.51
N LEU A 116 0.00 -3.47 -15.65
CA LEU A 116 -0.12 -4.55 -14.66
C LEU A 116 -0.31 -5.92 -15.31
N GLY A 117 -0.93 -5.97 -16.49
CA GLY A 117 -1.14 -7.24 -17.21
C GLY A 117 0.15 -7.95 -17.56
N ALA A 118 1.20 -7.21 -17.94
CA ALA A 118 2.51 -7.80 -18.24
C ALA A 118 3.16 -8.41 -17.00
N ALA A 119 3.09 -7.72 -15.84
CA ALA A 119 3.64 -8.23 -14.58
C ALA A 119 2.92 -9.51 -14.12
N LEU A 120 1.60 -9.56 -14.22
CA LEU A 120 0.81 -10.75 -13.89
C LEU A 120 1.18 -11.93 -14.80
N LYS A 121 1.30 -11.71 -16.12
CA LYS A 121 1.77 -12.73 -17.07
C LYS A 121 3.20 -13.18 -16.76
N ALA A 122 4.09 -12.26 -16.41
CA ALA A 122 5.47 -12.59 -16.05
C ALA A 122 5.53 -13.47 -14.79
N ALA A 123 4.70 -13.18 -13.77
CA ALA A 123 4.57 -14.02 -12.59
C ALA A 123 4.10 -15.44 -12.93
N GLN A 124 3.08 -15.55 -13.77
CA GLN A 124 2.59 -16.86 -14.27
C GLN A 124 3.67 -17.62 -15.02
N HIS A 125 4.39 -16.98 -15.96
CA HIS A 125 5.47 -17.61 -16.73
C HIS A 125 6.66 -18.02 -15.88
N ALA A 126 6.93 -17.29 -14.78
CA ALA A 126 7.95 -17.68 -13.81
C ALA A 126 7.56 -18.90 -12.96
N GLY A 127 6.35 -19.42 -13.13
CA GLY A 127 5.83 -20.58 -12.40
C GLY A 127 5.31 -20.25 -11.00
N ALA A 128 4.92 -19.01 -10.75
CA ALA A 128 4.21 -18.67 -9.50
C ALA A 128 2.92 -19.48 -9.38
N CYS A 129 2.52 -19.81 -8.15
CA CYS A 129 1.22 -20.42 -7.84
C CYS A 129 0.27 -19.47 -7.13
N GLU A 130 0.73 -18.32 -6.67
CA GLU A 130 -0.10 -17.25 -6.11
C GLU A 130 0.57 -15.89 -6.29
N VAL A 131 -0.23 -14.84 -6.19
CA VAL A 131 0.24 -13.44 -6.25
C VAL A 131 -0.22 -12.71 -4.99
N LEU A 132 0.72 -12.05 -4.30
CA LEU A 132 0.41 -11.01 -3.32
C LEU A 132 0.65 -9.65 -3.99
N MET A 133 -0.36 -8.80 -4.02
CA MET A 133 -0.30 -7.52 -4.71
C MET A 133 -0.63 -6.35 -3.78
N GLY A 134 0.32 -5.43 -3.60
CA GLY A 134 0.08 -4.13 -2.98
C GLY A 134 -0.42 -3.13 -4.02
N ILE A 135 -1.53 -2.43 -3.75
CA ILE A 135 -2.13 -1.52 -4.73
C ILE A 135 -2.11 -0.04 -4.34
N GLY A 136 -1.51 0.32 -3.20
CA GLY A 136 -1.34 1.71 -2.80
C GLY A 136 -0.46 2.52 -3.77
N GLY A 137 -0.55 3.84 -3.73
CA GLY A 137 0.30 4.75 -4.52
C GLY A 137 -0.07 4.89 -6.00
N SER A 138 -1.20 4.35 -6.49
CA SER A 138 -1.59 4.36 -7.91
C SER A 138 -1.89 5.76 -8.47
N ALA A 139 -1.59 5.95 -9.78
CA ALA A 139 -1.97 7.14 -10.54
C ALA A 139 -3.36 7.03 -11.21
N THR A 140 -3.89 5.82 -11.34
CA THR A 140 -5.02 5.49 -12.20
C THR A 140 -6.38 5.62 -11.50
N ASN A 141 -7.46 5.75 -12.28
CA ASN A 141 -8.85 5.81 -11.80
C ASN A 141 -9.78 5.01 -12.72
N ASP A 142 -9.27 3.92 -13.28
CA ASP A 142 -9.89 3.14 -14.35
C ASP A 142 -10.57 1.85 -13.88
N ALA A 143 -10.69 1.64 -12.57
CA ALA A 143 -11.25 0.43 -11.97
C ALA A 143 -10.62 -0.89 -12.52
N GLY A 144 -9.33 -0.86 -12.86
CA GLY A 144 -8.63 -2.02 -13.39
C GLY A 144 -8.95 -2.35 -14.87
N PHE A 145 -9.61 -1.43 -15.58
CA PHE A 145 -10.00 -1.62 -16.99
C PHE A 145 -8.81 -1.92 -17.90
N GLY A 146 -7.73 -1.13 -17.79
CA GLY A 146 -6.53 -1.35 -18.60
C GLY A 146 -5.88 -2.72 -18.34
N MET A 147 -5.77 -3.12 -17.08
CA MET A 147 -5.29 -4.44 -16.68
C MET A 147 -6.17 -5.56 -17.27
N ALA A 148 -7.48 -5.44 -17.14
CA ALA A 148 -8.41 -6.43 -17.70
C ALA A 148 -8.22 -6.57 -19.22
N ARG A 149 -8.12 -5.46 -19.96
CA ARG A 149 -7.84 -5.48 -21.41
C ARG A 149 -6.51 -6.15 -21.73
N ALA A 150 -5.46 -5.84 -21.01
CA ALA A 150 -4.14 -6.45 -21.17
C ALA A 150 -4.16 -7.97 -20.93
N LEU A 151 -5.11 -8.45 -20.13
CA LEU A 151 -5.35 -9.87 -19.86
C LEU A 151 -6.39 -10.52 -20.79
N GLY A 152 -6.86 -9.79 -21.82
CA GLY A 152 -7.70 -10.32 -22.87
C GLY A 152 -9.19 -10.02 -22.76
N TRP A 153 -9.64 -9.29 -21.73
CA TRP A 153 -11.03 -8.81 -21.69
C TRP A 153 -11.28 -7.79 -22.78
N ARG A 154 -12.47 -7.83 -23.38
CA ARG A 154 -12.92 -6.90 -24.41
C ARG A 154 -14.25 -6.27 -24.03
N PHE A 155 -14.38 -4.98 -24.26
CA PHE A 155 -15.54 -4.16 -23.89
C PHE A 155 -16.10 -3.50 -25.14
N PHE A 156 -17.42 -3.47 -25.30
CA PHE A 156 -18.09 -3.00 -26.51
C PHE A 156 -19.27 -2.11 -26.16
N ASN A 157 -19.49 -1.08 -26.99
CA ASN A 157 -20.69 -0.27 -26.95
C ASN A 157 -21.87 -0.95 -27.67
N GLU A 158 -23.04 -0.30 -27.71
CA GLU A 158 -24.25 -0.82 -28.31
C GLU A 158 -24.08 -1.10 -29.83
N ALA A 159 -23.31 -0.28 -30.55
CA ALA A 159 -22.99 -0.47 -31.97
C ALA A 159 -21.98 -1.61 -32.21
N GLY A 160 -21.48 -2.27 -31.17
CA GLY A 160 -20.47 -3.34 -31.26
C GLY A 160 -19.04 -2.84 -31.44
N HIS A 161 -18.80 -1.54 -31.37
CA HIS A 161 -17.45 -1.00 -31.42
C HIS A 161 -16.70 -1.23 -30.09
N PRO A 162 -15.38 -1.52 -30.14
CA PRO A 162 -14.59 -1.72 -28.94
C PRO A 162 -14.44 -0.40 -28.16
N ILE A 163 -14.53 -0.49 -26.83
CA ILE A 163 -14.21 0.60 -25.89
C ILE A 163 -12.73 0.49 -25.55
N GLU A 164 -11.95 1.49 -25.97
CA GLU A 164 -10.49 1.52 -25.82
C GLU A 164 -10.02 2.35 -24.62
N ARG A 165 -10.88 3.23 -24.09
CA ARG A 165 -10.57 4.12 -22.96
C ARG A 165 -11.62 3.96 -21.88
N TRP A 166 -11.18 3.89 -20.64
CA TRP A 166 -12.05 3.68 -19.49
C TRP A 166 -13.12 4.76 -19.31
N ILE A 167 -12.84 6.01 -19.71
CA ILE A 167 -13.80 7.13 -19.64
C ILE A 167 -15.02 6.95 -20.55
N HIS A 168 -14.98 6.01 -21.48
CA HIS A 168 -16.10 5.67 -22.38
C HIS A 168 -16.86 4.41 -21.92
N LEU A 169 -16.61 3.95 -20.69
CA LEU A 169 -17.35 2.82 -20.09
C LEU A 169 -18.82 3.18 -19.80
N ASP A 170 -19.19 4.47 -19.78
CA ASP A 170 -20.60 4.92 -19.78
C ASP A 170 -21.41 4.33 -20.93
N GLN A 171 -20.76 3.97 -22.05
CA GLN A 171 -21.35 3.34 -23.23
C GLN A 171 -21.29 1.80 -23.21
N LEU A 172 -20.85 1.20 -22.12
CA LEU A 172 -20.69 -0.26 -22.02
C LEU A 172 -22.03 -0.98 -22.21
N HIS A 173 -22.12 -1.81 -23.25
CA HIS A 173 -23.27 -2.64 -23.57
C HIS A 173 -22.96 -4.14 -23.47
N ARG A 174 -21.74 -4.55 -23.81
CA ARG A 174 -21.29 -5.94 -23.76
C ARG A 174 -19.82 -6.03 -23.42
N TRP A 175 -19.44 -7.05 -22.67
CA TRP A 175 -18.04 -7.47 -22.55
C TRP A 175 -17.85 -8.92 -23.03
N ALA A 176 -16.58 -9.28 -23.26
CA ALA A 176 -16.18 -10.66 -23.53
C ALA A 176 -14.95 -10.99 -22.64
N PRO A 177 -15.02 -12.04 -21.83
CA PRO A 177 -13.86 -12.50 -21.06
C PRO A 177 -12.80 -13.07 -22.02
N PRO A 178 -11.54 -13.22 -21.54
CA PRO A 178 -10.51 -13.93 -22.27
C PRO A 178 -10.89 -15.40 -22.46
N GLU A 179 -10.36 -16.04 -23.52
CA GLU A 179 -10.56 -17.48 -23.77
C GLU A 179 -10.05 -18.34 -22.60
N SER A 180 -8.95 -17.93 -22.00
CA SER A 180 -8.40 -18.58 -20.80
C SER A 180 -8.32 -17.56 -19.68
N PRO A 181 -9.07 -17.73 -18.58
CA PRO A 181 -8.96 -16.87 -17.40
C PRO A 181 -7.55 -16.86 -16.83
N PHE A 182 -7.17 -15.77 -16.19
CA PHE A 182 -5.90 -15.73 -15.46
C PHE A 182 -5.92 -16.77 -14.33
N PRO A 183 -4.92 -17.70 -14.27
CA PRO A 183 -5.06 -18.92 -13.49
C PRO A 183 -4.61 -18.79 -12.03
N LEU A 184 -3.88 -17.73 -11.65
CA LEU A 184 -3.30 -17.63 -10.32
C LEU A 184 -4.27 -16.97 -9.34
N PRO A 185 -4.43 -17.49 -8.12
CA PRO A 185 -5.09 -16.78 -7.05
C PRO A 185 -4.30 -15.52 -6.70
N ILE A 186 -5.02 -14.43 -6.45
CA ILE A 186 -4.45 -13.13 -6.11
C ILE A 186 -5.00 -12.68 -4.77
N THR A 187 -4.12 -12.36 -3.84
CA THR A 187 -4.45 -11.65 -2.60
C THR A 187 -3.94 -10.21 -2.71
N VAL A 188 -4.84 -9.26 -2.51
CA VAL A 188 -4.59 -7.83 -2.67
C VAL A 188 -4.54 -7.16 -1.31
N ALA A 189 -3.44 -6.48 -1.03
CA ALA A 189 -3.25 -5.68 0.17
C ALA A 189 -4.00 -4.35 0.05
N VAL A 190 -4.99 -4.14 0.93
CA VAL A 190 -5.85 -2.94 0.95
C VAL A 190 -6.08 -2.50 2.40
N ASP A 191 -5.73 -1.27 2.74
CA ASP A 191 -5.98 -0.70 4.09
C ASP A 191 -6.95 0.49 4.06
N VAL A 192 -7.78 0.55 3.02
CA VAL A 192 -8.89 1.49 2.92
C VAL A 192 -10.17 0.71 2.61
N ASP A 193 -11.28 1.14 3.19
CA ASP A 193 -12.60 0.50 3.05
C ASP A 193 -13.55 1.26 2.13
N ASN A 194 -13.04 2.25 1.39
CA ASN A 194 -13.82 3.05 0.47
C ASN A 194 -14.49 2.17 -0.60
N PRO A 195 -15.80 2.37 -0.86
CA PRO A 195 -16.48 1.76 -1.99
C PRO A 195 -15.98 2.37 -3.32
N LEU A 196 -16.36 1.78 -4.44
CA LEU A 196 -16.00 2.30 -5.76
C LEU A 196 -16.62 3.68 -6.00
N LEU A 197 -17.89 3.86 -5.64
CA LEU A 197 -18.75 4.99 -6.00
C LEU A 197 -19.30 5.73 -4.77
N GLY A 198 -19.98 6.85 -5.02
CA GLY A 198 -20.65 7.67 -4.00
C GLY A 198 -19.72 8.71 -3.38
N THR A 199 -20.17 9.33 -2.29
CA THR A 199 -19.45 10.43 -1.61
C THR A 199 -18.09 9.99 -1.06
N ARG A 200 -17.96 8.72 -0.71
CA ARG A 200 -16.71 8.07 -0.26
C ARG A 200 -16.03 7.28 -1.40
N GLY A 201 -16.50 7.40 -2.64
CA GLY A 201 -15.98 6.67 -3.78
C GLY A 201 -14.60 7.12 -4.24
N CYS A 202 -13.93 6.27 -5.02
CA CYS A 202 -12.53 6.45 -5.40
C CYS A 202 -12.25 7.76 -6.14
N SER A 203 -13.11 8.15 -7.11
CA SER A 203 -12.92 9.37 -7.89
C SER A 203 -13.00 10.62 -7.02
N ARG A 204 -13.91 10.64 -6.02
CA ARG A 204 -14.12 11.79 -5.14
C ARG A 204 -13.05 11.92 -4.07
N VAL A 205 -12.65 10.80 -3.47
CA VAL A 205 -11.69 10.81 -2.35
C VAL A 205 -10.24 10.87 -2.85
N TYR A 206 -9.90 10.09 -3.85
CA TYR A 206 -8.52 9.95 -4.33
C TYR A 206 -8.25 10.64 -5.67
N GLY A 207 -9.29 10.99 -6.42
CA GLY A 207 -9.16 11.64 -7.72
C GLY A 207 -8.46 13.00 -7.68
N PRO A 208 -8.77 13.91 -6.73
CA PRO A 208 -8.13 15.22 -6.66
C PRO A 208 -6.61 15.16 -6.53
N GLN A 209 -6.05 14.28 -5.70
CA GLN A 209 -4.59 14.12 -5.58
C GLN A 209 -3.93 13.54 -6.85
N LYS A 210 -4.72 12.90 -7.73
CA LYS A 210 -4.28 12.37 -9.03
C LYS A 210 -4.47 13.38 -10.17
N GLY A 211 -5.16 14.50 -9.91
CA GLY A 211 -5.39 15.58 -10.88
C GLY A 211 -6.82 15.67 -11.41
N LEU A 212 -7.78 14.88 -10.91
CA LEU A 212 -9.20 15.10 -11.24
C LEU A 212 -9.72 16.39 -10.62
N ARG A 213 -10.31 17.23 -11.44
CA ARG A 213 -10.95 18.47 -11.03
C ARG A 213 -12.44 18.23 -10.75
N PRO A 214 -13.12 19.13 -10.04
CA PRO A 214 -14.55 18.99 -9.75
C PRO A 214 -15.42 18.69 -10.96
N GLN A 215 -15.13 19.32 -12.12
CA GLN A 215 -15.88 19.09 -13.38
C GLN A 215 -15.62 17.71 -14.01
N ASP A 216 -14.54 17.04 -13.67
CA ASP A 216 -14.17 15.73 -14.21
C ASP A 216 -14.88 14.59 -13.47
N LEU A 217 -15.32 14.84 -12.22
CA LEU A 217 -15.92 13.82 -11.34
C LEU A 217 -17.19 13.18 -11.92
N PRO A 218 -18.15 13.95 -12.51
CA PRO A 218 -19.33 13.33 -13.09
C PRO A 218 -19.02 12.35 -14.24
N ILE A 219 -18.01 12.66 -15.06
CA ILE A 219 -17.57 11.80 -16.16
C ILE A 219 -16.94 10.52 -15.61
N ALA A 220 -16.03 10.68 -14.66
CA ALA A 220 -15.38 9.54 -14.00
C ALA A 220 -16.41 8.63 -13.31
N ASP A 221 -17.31 9.22 -12.51
CA ASP A 221 -18.33 8.46 -11.78
C ASP A 221 -19.29 7.73 -12.75
N ALA A 222 -19.73 8.38 -13.86
CA ALA A 222 -20.61 7.75 -14.83
C ALA A 222 -19.98 6.53 -15.53
N ALA A 223 -18.70 6.62 -15.88
CA ALA A 223 -17.97 5.50 -16.47
C ALA A 223 -17.83 4.31 -15.50
N LEU A 224 -17.48 4.59 -14.24
CA LEU A 224 -17.32 3.54 -13.22
C LEU A 224 -18.68 2.97 -12.77
N ASP A 225 -19.72 3.80 -12.68
CA ASP A 225 -21.07 3.36 -12.31
C ASP A 225 -21.63 2.39 -13.35
N ARG A 226 -21.50 2.74 -14.64
CA ARG A 226 -21.93 1.85 -15.71
C ARG A 226 -21.20 0.50 -15.69
N LEU A 227 -19.90 0.49 -15.43
CA LEU A 227 -19.13 -0.76 -15.26
C LEU A 227 -19.64 -1.57 -14.06
N ALA A 228 -19.88 -0.92 -12.93
CA ALA A 228 -20.39 -1.55 -11.71
C ALA A 228 -21.81 -2.12 -11.89
N GLU A 229 -22.71 -1.38 -12.53
CA GLU A 229 -24.06 -1.86 -12.86
C GLU A 229 -24.01 -3.08 -13.78
N PHE A 230 -23.17 -3.02 -14.83
CA PHE A 230 -23.04 -4.11 -15.79
C PHE A 230 -22.49 -5.38 -15.09
N ALA A 231 -21.50 -5.21 -14.19
CA ALA A 231 -20.97 -6.30 -13.39
C ALA A 231 -22.04 -6.89 -12.45
N ALA A 232 -22.80 -6.04 -11.75
CA ALA A 232 -23.87 -6.48 -10.85
C ALA A 232 -24.97 -7.26 -11.59
N ASN A 233 -25.38 -6.78 -12.75
CA ASN A 233 -26.38 -7.46 -13.58
C ASN A 233 -25.88 -8.81 -14.13
N THR A 234 -24.57 -8.92 -14.41
CA THR A 234 -23.98 -10.15 -14.94
C THR A 234 -23.75 -11.21 -13.86
N HIS A 235 -23.28 -10.79 -12.68
CA HIS A 235 -22.85 -11.71 -11.60
C HIS A 235 -23.83 -11.78 -10.42
N GLY A 236 -24.86 -10.94 -10.36
CA GLY A 236 -25.78 -10.86 -9.22
C GLY A 236 -25.17 -10.34 -7.93
N THR A 237 -23.99 -9.70 -8.01
CA THR A 237 -23.21 -9.25 -6.86
C THR A 237 -22.74 -7.80 -7.03
N ARG A 238 -22.91 -7.01 -5.97
CA ARG A 238 -22.48 -5.59 -5.93
C ARG A 238 -21.03 -5.49 -5.46
N PHE A 239 -20.08 -5.83 -6.33
CA PHE A 239 -18.63 -5.74 -6.04
C PHE A 239 -18.15 -4.32 -5.75
N ASP A 240 -18.85 -3.32 -6.27
CA ASP A 240 -18.58 -1.89 -6.07
C ASP A 240 -18.76 -1.41 -4.63
N GLN A 241 -19.56 -2.13 -3.83
CA GLN A 241 -19.85 -1.81 -2.43
C GLN A 241 -18.95 -2.55 -1.43
N LEU A 242 -18.12 -3.47 -1.89
CA LEU A 242 -17.21 -4.18 -1.01
C LEU A 242 -16.17 -3.23 -0.41
N PRO A 243 -15.79 -3.41 0.86
CA PRO A 243 -14.68 -2.69 1.45
C PRO A 243 -13.43 -2.83 0.60
N GLY A 244 -12.76 -1.70 0.30
CA GLY A 244 -11.57 -1.68 -0.55
C GLY A 244 -11.83 -1.69 -2.06
N ALA A 245 -13.08 -1.77 -2.52
CA ALA A 245 -13.41 -1.69 -3.94
C ALA A 245 -12.90 -0.39 -4.59
N GLY A 246 -12.97 0.74 -3.87
CA GLY A 246 -12.46 2.03 -4.32
C GLY A 246 -10.94 2.20 -4.20
N ALA A 247 -10.23 1.27 -3.60
CA ALA A 247 -8.78 1.37 -3.44
C ALA A 247 -8.09 1.53 -4.80
N ALA A 248 -7.05 2.37 -4.82
CA ALA A 248 -6.22 2.60 -6.00
C ALA A 248 -7.01 3.03 -7.26
N GLY A 249 -8.05 3.87 -7.09
CA GLY A 249 -8.89 4.32 -8.21
C GLY A 249 -9.77 3.22 -8.79
N GLY A 250 -10.26 2.34 -7.92
CA GLY A 250 -11.12 1.21 -8.26
C GLY A 250 -10.35 -0.04 -8.70
N LEU A 251 -9.01 -0.04 -8.62
CA LEU A 251 -8.23 -1.25 -8.95
C LEU A 251 -8.62 -2.43 -8.04
N GLY A 252 -8.96 -2.19 -6.77
CA GLY A 252 -9.49 -3.21 -5.86
C GLY A 252 -10.76 -3.87 -6.42
N PHE A 253 -11.71 -3.08 -6.93
CA PHE A 253 -12.89 -3.57 -7.63
C PHE A 253 -12.53 -4.41 -8.86
N GLY A 254 -11.64 -3.88 -9.73
CA GLY A 254 -11.25 -4.56 -10.96
C GLY A 254 -10.55 -5.90 -10.72
N LEU A 255 -9.64 -5.97 -9.76
CA LEU A 255 -8.97 -7.21 -9.38
C LEU A 255 -9.98 -8.25 -8.88
N ARG A 256 -10.93 -7.83 -8.05
CA ARG A 256 -12.01 -8.71 -7.58
C ARG A 256 -12.91 -9.18 -8.72
N LEU A 257 -13.36 -8.25 -9.58
CA LEU A 257 -14.29 -8.53 -10.67
C LEU A 257 -13.69 -9.43 -11.75
N PHE A 258 -12.53 -9.02 -12.27
CA PHE A 258 -11.96 -9.63 -13.48
C PHE A 258 -11.07 -10.85 -13.18
N LEU A 259 -10.49 -10.91 -11.98
CA LEU A 259 -9.52 -11.96 -11.62
C LEU A 259 -9.93 -12.77 -10.39
N GLY A 260 -11.07 -12.47 -9.77
CA GLY A 260 -11.53 -13.18 -8.57
C GLY A 260 -10.65 -12.96 -7.34
N ALA A 261 -9.87 -11.88 -7.30
CA ALA A 261 -8.93 -11.62 -6.23
C ALA A 261 -9.60 -11.48 -4.86
N THR A 262 -8.91 -11.85 -3.79
CA THR A 262 -9.30 -11.60 -2.40
C THR A 262 -8.67 -10.30 -1.93
N LEU A 263 -9.48 -9.43 -1.31
CA LEU A 263 -8.99 -8.19 -0.69
C LEU A 263 -8.78 -8.45 0.80
N GLU A 264 -7.59 -8.18 1.30
CA GLU A 264 -7.21 -8.36 2.72
C GLU A 264 -6.46 -7.11 3.22
N SER A 265 -6.45 -6.90 4.53
CA SER A 265 -5.62 -5.85 5.14
C SER A 265 -4.14 -6.07 4.80
N GLY A 266 -3.48 -5.03 4.28
CA GLY A 266 -2.05 -5.06 3.98
C GLY A 266 -1.22 -5.33 5.24
N PHE A 267 -1.61 -4.75 6.36
CA PHE A 267 -0.99 -5.02 7.65
C PHE A 267 -1.10 -6.51 8.05
N GLU A 268 -2.27 -7.12 7.92
CA GLU A 268 -2.47 -8.54 8.25
C GLU A 268 -1.66 -9.46 7.35
N ILE A 269 -1.58 -9.15 6.04
CA ILE A 269 -0.73 -9.88 5.09
C ILE A 269 0.73 -9.80 5.54
N VAL A 270 1.24 -8.60 5.80
CA VAL A 270 2.62 -8.41 6.25
C VAL A 270 2.85 -9.13 7.59
N ALA A 271 1.98 -8.94 8.57
CA ALA A 271 2.11 -9.57 9.89
C ALA A 271 2.18 -11.10 9.80
N ARG A 272 1.33 -11.70 8.97
CA ARG A 272 1.28 -13.16 8.75
C ARG A 272 2.55 -13.68 8.09
N HIS A 273 3.00 -13.03 7.02
CA HIS A 273 4.14 -13.50 6.23
C HIS A 273 5.49 -13.17 6.84
N THR A 274 5.58 -12.17 7.72
CA THR A 274 6.82 -11.84 8.43
C THR A 274 6.96 -12.52 9.78
N GLY A 275 5.91 -13.15 10.29
CA GLY A 275 5.90 -13.73 11.63
C GLY A 275 5.87 -12.69 12.75
N LEU A 276 5.35 -11.49 12.48
CA LEU A 276 5.33 -10.33 13.37
C LEU A 276 4.87 -10.67 14.79
N ILE A 277 3.82 -11.49 14.91
CA ILE A 277 3.24 -11.84 16.22
C ILE A 277 4.27 -12.60 17.08
N ALA A 278 4.98 -13.56 16.50
CA ALA A 278 6.00 -14.33 17.21
C ALA A 278 7.19 -13.44 17.63
N GLU A 279 7.58 -12.49 16.77
CA GLU A 279 8.65 -11.53 17.09
C GLU A 279 8.24 -10.58 18.22
N ILE A 280 6.97 -10.10 18.25
CA ILE A 280 6.43 -9.30 19.37
C ILE A 280 6.46 -10.12 20.66
N ASP A 281 6.03 -11.39 20.63
CA ASP A 281 6.02 -12.25 21.83
C ASP A 281 7.42 -12.51 22.35
N ALA A 282 8.41 -12.63 21.47
CA ALA A 282 9.81 -12.86 21.83
C ALA A 282 10.53 -11.60 22.33
N ALA A 283 10.06 -10.41 22.00
CA ALA A 283 10.72 -9.15 22.38
C ALA A 283 10.42 -8.73 23.82
N ASP A 284 11.36 -8.00 24.43
CA ASP A 284 11.20 -7.37 25.74
C ASP A 284 10.65 -5.93 25.58
N LEU A 285 10.94 -5.29 24.45
CA LEU A 285 10.47 -3.96 24.07
C LEU A 285 10.23 -3.89 22.57
N ILE A 286 9.15 -3.23 22.17
CA ILE A 286 8.84 -2.94 20.79
C ILE A 286 9.00 -1.44 20.53
N VAL A 287 9.75 -1.09 19.48
CA VAL A 287 9.91 0.29 18.99
C VAL A 287 9.30 0.37 17.60
N THR A 288 8.26 1.19 17.45
CA THR A 288 7.60 1.42 16.17
C THR A 288 7.64 2.90 15.81
N GLY A 289 7.20 3.27 14.62
CA GLY A 289 7.16 4.68 14.24
C GLY A 289 6.74 4.91 12.80
N GLU A 290 6.43 6.16 12.50
CA GLU A 290 6.04 6.64 11.17
C GLU A 290 6.30 8.15 11.01
N GLY A 291 6.13 8.68 9.80
CA GLY A 291 6.39 10.10 9.52
C GLY A 291 5.52 11.08 10.29
N CYS A 292 4.24 10.74 10.53
CA CYS A 292 3.32 11.53 11.33
C CYS A 292 2.43 10.59 12.14
N ILE A 293 2.48 10.70 13.46
CA ILE A 293 1.52 10.04 14.35
C ILE A 293 0.38 11.03 14.60
N ASP A 294 -0.80 10.69 14.07
CA ASP A 294 -2.02 11.50 14.09
C ASP A 294 -3.26 10.66 14.44
N SER A 295 -4.45 11.22 14.27
CA SER A 295 -5.72 10.52 14.53
C SER A 295 -5.87 9.26 13.66
N GLN A 296 -5.33 9.21 12.46
CA GLN A 296 -5.43 8.03 11.59
C GLN A 296 -4.60 6.85 12.13
N THR A 297 -3.46 7.13 12.76
CA THR A 297 -2.66 6.12 13.46
C THR A 297 -3.52 5.42 14.53
N PHE A 298 -4.28 6.18 15.30
CA PHE A 298 -5.14 5.63 16.36
C PHE A 298 -6.41 4.94 15.83
N MET A 299 -6.83 5.23 14.59
CA MET A 299 -7.92 4.54 13.90
C MET A 299 -7.51 3.17 13.32
N GLY A 300 -6.30 2.68 13.63
CA GLY A 300 -5.87 1.33 13.31
C GLY A 300 -5.06 1.23 12.02
N LYS A 301 -4.26 2.23 11.66
CA LYS A 301 -3.29 2.14 10.56
C LYS A 301 -1.90 1.85 11.09
N GLY A 302 -1.15 1.00 10.37
CA GLY A 302 0.29 0.74 10.52
C GLY A 302 0.80 0.72 11.97
N THR A 303 1.46 1.78 12.38
CA THR A 303 2.04 1.98 13.72
C THR A 303 1.02 1.83 14.85
N GLY A 304 -0.24 2.25 14.65
CA GLY A 304 -1.31 2.09 15.64
C GLY A 304 -1.72 0.63 15.83
N GLN A 305 -1.72 -0.18 14.77
CA GLN A 305 -2.00 -1.61 14.86
C GLN A 305 -0.91 -2.34 15.64
N ILE A 306 0.37 -1.96 15.45
CA ILE A 306 1.47 -2.49 16.26
C ILE A 306 1.23 -2.21 17.75
N ALA A 307 0.91 -0.96 18.09
CA ALA A 307 0.67 -0.58 19.48
C ALA A 307 -0.52 -1.34 20.10
N LEU A 308 -1.61 -1.55 19.32
CA LEU A 308 -2.74 -2.37 19.76
C LEU A 308 -2.35 -3.83 20.00
N LEU A 309 -1.59 -4.44 19.10
CA LEU A 309 -1.08 -5.81 19.27
C LEU A 309 -0.19 -5.92 20.51
N CYS A 310 0.71 -4.96 20.72
CA CYS A 310 1.57 -4.93 21.89
C CYS A 310 0.75 -4.85 23.19
N ARG A 311 -0.27 -3.97 23.23
CA ARG A 311 -1.17 -3.86 24.37
C ARG A 311 -1.94 -5.15 24.65
N GLN A 312 -2.48 -5.81 23.62
CA GLN A 312 -3.18 -7.09 23.76
C GLN A 312 -2.28 -8.19 24.33
N ARG A 313 -0.96 -8.09 24.06
CA ARG A 313 0.06 -9.04 24.51
C ARG A 313 0.83 -8.59 25.74
N SER A 314 0.40 -7.49 26.38
CA SER A 314 1.07 -6.89 27.55
C SER A 314 2.55 -6.61 27.30
N LYS A 315 2.91 -6.19 26.10
CA LYS A 315 4.28 -5.82 25.70
C LYS A 315 4.46 -4.30 25.71
N PRO A 316 5.60 -3.79 26.21
CA PRO A 316 5.90 -2.36 26.14
C PRO A 316 6.10 -1.95 24.67
N CYS A 317 5.46 -0.84 24.28
CA CYS A 317 5.55 -0.29 22.94
C CYS A 317 5.90 1.21 23.01
N TRP A 318 6.95 1.60 22.29
CA TRP A 318 7.42 2.97 22.17
C TRP A 318 7.25 3.45 20.74
N GLY A 319 6.72 4.67 20.56
CA GLY A 319 6.46 5.27 19.25
C GLY A 319 7.47 6.37 18.93
N LEU A 320 8.03 6.34 17.71
CA LEU A 320 8.89 7.38 17.15
C LEU A 320 8.22 8.03 15.93
N ALA A 321 8.09 9.35 15.95
CA ALA A 321 7.44 10.08 14.86
C ALA A 321 8.37 11.12 14.23
N GLY A 322 8.14 11.43 12.96
CA GLY A 322 8.65 12.67 12.39
C GLY A 322 7.99 13.88 13.05
N VAL A 323 6.66 13.84 13.13
CA VAL A 323 5.81 14.86 13.77
C VAL A 323 4.74 14.15 14.61
N LEU A 324 4.40 14.72 15.75
CA LEU A 324 3.20 14.35 16.53
C LEU A 324 2.14 15.44 16.30
N GLU A 325 1.03 15.07 15.69
CA GLU A 325 -0.14 15.93 15.65
C GLU A 325 -1.01 15.66 16.88
N ALA A 326 -1.38 16.73 17.59
CA ALA A 326 -2.21 16.61 18.79
C ALA A 326 -3.55 15.98 18.40
N PRO A 327 -3.97 14.88 19.05
CA PRO A 327 -5.29 14.31 18.81
C PRO A 327 -6.37 15.28 19.28
N SER A 328 -7.55 15.16 18.69
CA SER A 328 -8.74 15.83 19.22
C SER A 328 -8.97 15.42 20.69
N ALA A 329 -9.54 16.28 21.50
CA ALA A 329 -9.70 16.09 22.95
C ALA A 329 -10.43 14.78 23.38
N ALA A 330 -11.02 14.04 22.42
CA ALA A 330 -11.67 12.75 22.62
C ALA A 330 -10.74 11.52 22.46
N GLU A 331 -9.57 11.71 21.87
CA GLU A 331 -8.63 10.63 21.56
C GLU A 331 -7.35 10.82 22.40
N GLN A 332 -7.13 10.00 23.42
CA GLN A 332 -5.92 10.06 24.20
C GLN A 332 -4.84 9.09 23.64
N PRO A 333 -3.84 9.57 22.89
CA PRO A 333 -2.77 8.76 22.31
C PRO A 333 -1.90 8.05 23.35
N THR A 334 -1.81 8.64 24.54
CA THR A 334 -0.95 8.18 25.63
C THR A 334 -1.31 6.81 26.21
N THR A 335 -2.45 6.22 25.80
CA THR A 335 -2.88 4.90 26.32
C THR A 335 -2.35 3.72 25.51
N LEU A 336 -1.90 3.93 24.26
CA LEU A 336 -1.39 2.86 23.39
C LEU A 336 0.12 2.71 23.47
N PHE A 337 0.83 3.82 23.56
CA PHE A 337 2.29 3.82 23.66
C PHE A 337 2.71 4.16 25.10
N GLN A 338 3.65 3.41 25.64
CA GLN A 338 4.23 3.78 26.94
C GLN A 338 5.10 5.04 26.83
N ARG A 339 5.71 5.26 25.65
CA ARG A 339 6.50 6.44 25.33
C ARG A 339 6.29 6.85 23.89
N LEU A 340 6.29 8.15 23.65
CA LEU A 340 6.24 8.76 22.34
C LEU A 340 7.33 9.81 22.21
N GLY A 341 8.09 9.77 21.12
CA GLY A 341 9.06 10.79 20.76
C GLY A 341 8.82 11.29 19.34
N ALA A 342 9.09 12.56 19.10
CA ALA A 342 9.02 13.14 17.76
C ALA A 342 10.33 13.86 17.40
N ILE A 343 10.68 13.83 16.12
CA ILE A 343 11.80 14.60 15.60
C ILE A 343 11.49 16.09 15.79
N VAL A 344 10.32 16.52 15.33
CA VAL A 344 9.86 17.92 15.44
C VAL A 344 8.91 18.07 16.62
N PRO A 345 9.11 19.04 17.50
CA PRO A 345 10.22 20.00 17.57
C PRO A 345 11.39 19.54 18.47
N THR A 346 11.40 18.27 18.92
CA THR A 346 12.24 17.79 20.04
C THR A 346 13.74 17.79 19.72
N VAL A 347 14.13 17.43 18.50
CA VAL A 347 15.54 17.30 18.10
C VAL A 347 15.91 18.12 16.86
N ALA A 348 14.93 18.50 16.05
CA ALA A 348 15.16 19.34 14.86
C ALA A 348 13.93 20.19 14.47
N PRO A 349 14.11 21.33 13.77
CA PRO A 349 13.03 22.03 13.12
C PRO A 349 12.55 21.26 11.86
N ALA A 350 11.31 21.52 11.43
CA ALA A 350 10.66 20.73 10.38
C ALA A 350 11.40 20.67 9.04
N ALA A 351 12.06 21.77 8.65
CA ALA A 351 12.82 21.84 7.39
C ALA A 351 14.04 20.90 7.40
N GLU A 352 14.81 20.92 8.48
CA GLU A 352 15.98 20.06 8.66
C GLU A 352 15.56 18.60 8.84
N ALA A 353 14.50 18.35 9.62
CA ALA A 353 13.93 17.03 9.81
C ALA A 353 13.56 16.33 8.49
N LYS A 354 13.04 17.09 7.51
CA LYS A 354 12.74 16.55 6.18
C LYS A 354 13.98 16.33 5.33
N ALA A 355 14.94 17.24 5.38
CA ALA A 355 16.16 17.19 4.56
C ALA A 355 17.06 16.02 4.97
N GLU A 356 17.17 15.77 6.27
CA GLU A 356 18.09 14.78 6.87
C GLU A 356 17.35 13.78 7.79
N ALA A 357 16.23 13.25 7.36
CA ALA A 357 15.31 12.48 8.19
C ALA A 357 15.99 11.27 8.88
N ALA A 358 16.86 10.54 8.20
CA ALA A 358 17.59 9.41 8.79
C ALA A 358 18.53 9.87 9.94
N HIS A 359 19.20 11.00 9.76
CA HIS A 359 20.08 11.57 10.77
C HIS A 359 19.31 11.93 12.04
N TRP A 360 18.21 12.64 11.89
CA TRP A 360 17.43 13.10 13.03
C TRP A 360 16.65 11.98 13.72
N LEU A 361 16.18 10.98 12.95
CA LEU A 361 15.55 9.78 13.53
C LEU A 361 16.56 8.98 14.37
N ARG A 362 17.81 8.87 13.91
CA ARG A 362 18.89 8.25 14.68
C ARG A 362 19.15 8.97 15.99
N ILE A 363 19.20 10.33 15.98
CA ILE A 363 19.39 11.12 17.20
C ILE A 363 18.21 10.96 18.16
N LEU A 364 16.97 10.93 17.63
CA LEU A 364 15.79 10.68 18.44
C LEU A 364 15.84 9.29 19.09
N ALA A 365 16.22 8.27 18.33
CA ALA A 365 16.35 6.90 18.84
C ALA A 365 17.45 6.78 19.91
N GLU A 366 18.59 7.45 19.74
CA GLU A 366 19.65 7.54 20.76
C GLU A 366 19.12 8.17 22.05
N LYS A 367 18.41 9.30 21.95
CA LYS A 367 17.82 9.98 23.11
C LYS A 367 16.82 9.09 23.86
N ILE A 368 15.97 8.37 23.13
CA ILE A 368 14.97 7.49 23.76
C ILE A 368 15.61 6.24 24.34
N ALA A 369 16.66 5.68 23.72
CA ALA A 369 17.39 4.54 24.27
C ALA A 369 18.01 4.83 25.65
N ALA A 370 18.36 6.08 25.93
CA ALA A 370 18.85 6.50 27.27
C ALA A 370 17.79 6.30 28.36
N GLU A 371 16.50 6.35 27.99
CA GLU A 371 15.39 6.19 28.95
C GLU A 371 15.05 4.72 29.24
N ALA A 372 15.64 3.77 28.49
CA ALA A 372 15.52 2.33 28.73
C ALA A 372 16.52 1.80 29.76
N LEU A 373 17.33 2.67 30.32
CA LEU A 373 18.22 2.40 31.41
C LEU A 373 17.43 2.43 32.74
#